data_bae4a974cc4a9a271aa2bb75ed681342
#
_entry.id   bae4a974cc4a9a271aa2bb75ed681342
#
_cell.length_a   1.000
_cell.length_b   1.000
_cell.length_c   1.000
_cell.angle_alpha   90.00
_cell.angle_beta   90.00
_cell.angle_gamma   90.00
#
_symmetry.space_group_name_H-M   'P 1'
#
loop_
_entity.id
_entity.type
_entity.pdbx_description
1 polymer ?
#
loop_
_entity_poly.entity_id
_entity_poly.type
_entity_poly.pdbx_seq_one_letter_code
_entity_poly.pdbx_strand_id
1 'polypeptide(L)' 'MKEIEYSEERVLELAKKSYEDGEIKFDIIAKNCALLVIDMQDEFVKPHWSPYWVPEATRRVPQMKRLIEHCRSKKIL' A
#
# COMPACT_ATOMS: atom_id res chain seq x y z
N MET A 1 15.63 -12.12 27.42
CA MET A 1 14.33 -11.84 26.77
C MET A 1 14.28 -12.62 25.46
N LYS A 2 13.27 -13.43 25.28
CA LYS A 2 13.10 -14.15 24.01
C LYS A 2 12.62 -13.18 22.95
N GLU A 3 13.35 -13.11 21.85
CA GLU A 3 12.85 -12.42 20.67
C GLU A 3 11.67 -13.18 20.10
N ILE A 4 10.61 -12.48 19.80
CA ILE A 4 9.45 -13.07 19.14
C ILE A 4 9.71 -13.01 17.64
N GLU A 5 9.90 -14.18 17.04
CA GLU A 5 9.99 -14.26 15.59
C GLU A 5 8.60 -14.30 14.96
N TYR A 6 8.39 -13.42 14.01
CA TYR A 6 7.17 -13.40 13.20
C TYR A 6 7.46 -14.01 11.85
N SER A 7 6.96 -15.22 11.60
CA SER A 7 7.02 -15.83 10.28
C SER A 7 6.13 -15.04 9.30
N GLU A 8 6.39 -15.18 8.01
CA GLU A 8 5.53 -14.59 6.99
C GLU A 8 4.08 -15.04 7.14
N GLU A 9 3.86 -16.36 7.37
CA GLU A 9 2.52 -16.90 7.61
C GLU A 9 1.82 -16.24 8.80
N ARG A 10 2.56 -16.04 9.90
CA ARG A 10 2.00 -15.41 11.09
C ARG A 10 1.60 -13.97 10.85
N VAL A 11 2.43 -13.22 10.12
CA VAL A 11 2.15 -11.83 9.77
C VAL A 11 0.89 -11.74 8.89
N LEU A 12 0.76 -12.62 7.91
CA LEU A 12 -0.41 -12.67 7.04
C LEU A 12 -1.69 -13.03 7.82
N GLU A 13 -1.61 -13.97 8.75
CA GLU A 13 -2.73 -14.32 9.63
C GLU A 13 -3.18 -13.13 10.48
N LEU A 14 -2.24 -12.41 11.07
CA LEU A 14 -2.54 -11.23 11.88
C LEU A 14 -3.17 -10.11 11.05
N ALA A 15 -2.69 -9.88 9.83
CA ALA A 15 -3.27 -8.91 8.92
C ALA A 15 -4.71 -9.30 8.56
N LYS A 16 -4.95 -10.55 8.21
CA LYS A 16 -6.28 -11.05 7.90
C LYS A 16 -7.24 -10.91 9.08
N LYS A 17 -6.78 -11.28 10.26
CA LYS A 17 -7.56 -11.16 11.48
C LYS A 17 -7.93 -9.70 11.78
N SER A 18 -7.02 -8.78 11.56
CA SER A 18 -7.27 -7.35 11.73
C SER A 18 -8.43 -6.87 10.86
N TYR A 19 -8.51 -7.33 9.62
CA TYR A 19 -9.66 -7.05 8.74
C TYR A 19 -10.95 -7.70 9.25
N GLU A 20 -10.89 -8.96 9.68
CA GLU A 20 -12.05 -9.71 10.16
C GLU A 20 -12.62 -9.12 11.45
N ASP A 21 -11.77 -8.66 12.36
CA ASP A 21 -12.16 -8.08 13.64
C ASP A 21 -12.79 -6.69 13.50
N GLY A 22 -12.73 -6.10 12.31
CA GLY A 22 -13.48 -4.90 11.99
C GLY A 22 -12.89 -3.57 12.41
N GLU A 23 -11.66 -3.55 12.94
CA GLU A 23 -11.00 -2.30 13.34
C GLU A 23 -10.79 -1.35 12.18
N ILE A 24 -10.66 -1.90 10.96
CA ILE A 24 -10.45 -1.14 9.74
C ILE A 24 -11.56 -1.35 8.71
N LYS A 25 -12.70 -1.91 9.13
CA LYS A 25 -13.86 -2.03 8.26
C LYS A 25 -14.62 -0.71 8.20
N PHE A 26 -14.79 -0.22 6.99
CA PHE A 26 -15.60 0.96 6.71
C PHE A 26 -16.08 0.90 5.28
N ASP A 27 -17.18 1.56 4.99
CA ASP A 27 -17.68 1.69 3.63
C ASP A 27 -16.91 2.79 2.89
N ILE A 28 -16.49 2.49 1.68
CA ILE A 28 -15.82 3.47 0.82
C ILE A 28 -16.88 4.32 0.13
N ILE A 29 -16.97 5.58 0.53
CA ILE A 29 -17.86 6.56 -0.08
C ILE A 29 -16.97 7.59 -0.78
N ALA A 30 -17.02 7.62 -2.11
CA ALA A 30 -16.09 8.40 -2.93
C ALA A 30 -15.98 9.88 -2.50
N LYS A 31 -17.11 10.53 -2.21
CA LYS A 31 -17.11 11.94 -1.80
C LYS A 31 -16.41 12.22 -0.46
N ASN A 32 -16.23 11.17 0.36
CA ASN A 32 -15.61 11.27 1.68
C ASN A 32 -14.20 10.69 1.71
N CYS A 33 -13.64 10.33 0.55
CA CYS A 33 -12.34 9.67 0.45
C CYS A 33 -11.30 10.54 -0.20
N ALA A 34 -10.05 10.30 0.18
CA ALA A 34 -8.87 10.82 -0.51
C ALA A 34 -7.88 9.68 -0.69
N LEU A 35 -7.18 9.67 -1.82
CA LEU A 35 -6.10 8.73 -2.06
C LEU A 35 -4.78 9.39 -1.66
N LEU A 36 -4.02 8.73 -0.81
CA LEU A 36 -2.66 9.14 -0.45
C LEU A 36 -1.66 8.24 -1.16
N VAL A 37 -0.70 8.84 -1.87
CA VAL A 37 0.43 8.14 -2.47
C VAL A 37 1.67 8.56 -1.69
N ILE A 38 2.25 7.61 -0.95
CA ILE A 38 3.31 7.88 0.00
C ILE A 38 4.59 7.15 -0.43
N ASP A 39 5.72 7.87 -0.37
CA ASP A 39 7.05 7.33 -0.64
C ASP A 39 7.26 6.75 -2.05
N MET A 40 6.41 7.08 -3.00
CA MET A 40 6.60 6.69 -4.41
C MET A 40 7.45 7.73 -5.13
N GLN A 41 8.70 7.86 -4.69
CA GLN A 41 9.67 8.82 -5.19
C GLN A 41 10.84 8.10 -5.88
N ASP A 42 11.57 8.81 -6.74
CA ASP A 42 12.64 8.25 -7.56
C ASP A 42 13.66 7.44 -6.76
N GLU A 43 13.97 7.87 -5.55
CA GLU A 43 14.91 7.19 -4.67
C GLU A 43 14.56 5.72 -4.43
N PHE A 44 13.28 5.40 -4.34
CA PHE A 44 12.79 4.05 -4.10
C PHE A 44 12.27 3.35 -5.37
N VAL A 45 11.78 4.11 -6.34
CA VAL A 45 11.01 3.59 -7.47
C VAL A 45 11.82 3.51 -8.76
N LYS A 46 12.76 4.45 -8.97
CA LYS A 46 13.54 4.51 -10.21
C LYS A 46 14.60 3.42 -10.24
N PRO A 47 14.54 2.48 -11.22
CA PRO A 47 15.45 1.35 -11.27
C PRO A 47 16.93 1.75 -11.27
N HIS A 48 17.71 1.12 -10.40
CA HIS A 48 19.17 1.27 -10.33
C HIS A 48 19.70 2.69 -10.06
N TRP A 49 18.82 3.59 -9.63
CA TRP A 49 19.21 5.00 -9.46
C TRP A 49 19.78 5.32 -8.08
N SER A 50 19.39 4.59 -7.05
CA SER A 50 19.74 4.84 -5.66
C SER A 50 20.07 3.54 -4.94
N PRO A 51 20.91 3.56 -3.87
CA PRO A 51 21.13 2.38 -3.04
C PRO A 51 19.88 1.96 -2.27
N TYR A 52 18.86 2.80 -2.22
CA TYR A 52 17.60 2.52 -1.55
C TYR A 52 16.50 2.06 -2.51
N TRP A 53 16.84 1.78 -3.75
CA TRP A 53 15.88 1.29 -4.73
C TRP A 53 15.16 0.03 -4.24
N VAL A 54 13.83 0.05 -4.32
CA VAL A 54 12.96 -1.08 -3.98
C VAL A 54 12.36 -1.64 -5.27
N PRO A 55 12.88 -2.75 -5.82
CA PRO A 55 12.38 -3.30 -7.10
C PRO A 55 10.89 -3.56 -7.13
N GLU A 56 10.30 -3.99 -6.01
CA GLU A 56 8.86 -4.23 -5.91
C GLU A 56 8.06 -2.93 -6.07
N ALA A 57 8.58 -1.81 -5.58
CA ALA A 57 7.93 -0.51 -5.78
C ALA A 57 7.86 -0.15 -7.26
N THR A 58 8.93 -0.40 -8.01
CA THR A 58 8.94 -0.22 -9.47
C THR A 58 7.88 -1.06 -10.15
N ARG A 59 7.73 -2.32 -9.76
CA ARG A 59 6.73 -3.23 -10.34
C ARG A 59 5.30 -2.78 -10.09
N ARG A 60 5.06 -2.03 -9.01
CA ARG A 60 3.73 -1.55 -8.63
C ARG A 60 3.31 -0.26 -9.31
N VAL A 61 4.23 0.43 -10.00
CA VAL A 61 3.92 1.70 -10.68
C VAL A 61 2.73 1.61 -11.63
N PRO A 62 2.61 0.59 -12.52
CA PRO A 62 1.44 0.51 -13.40
C PRO A 62 0.12 0.38 -12.67
N GLN A 63 0.08 -0.37 -11.56
CA GLN A 63 -1.12 -0.52 -10.73
C GLN A 63 -1.47 0.79 -10.03
N MET A 64 -0.48 1.47 -9.48
CA MET A 64 -0.65 2.76 -8.83
C MET A 64 -1.18 3.80 -9.81
N LYS A 65 -0.65 3.83 -11.01
CA LYS A 65 -1.10 4.74 -12.08
C LYS A 65 -2.58 4.49 -12.40
N ARG A 66 -2.98 3.23 -12.57
CA ARG A 66 -4.39 2.89 -12.82
C ARG A 66 -5.30 3.32 -11.67
N LEU A 67 -4.86 3.11 -10.44
CA LEU A 67 -5.63 3.52 -9.27
C LEU A 67 -5.80 5.04 -9.22
N ILE A 68 -4.74 5.79 -9.46
CA ILE A 68 -4.78 7.26 -9.50
C ILE A 68 -5.76 7.74 -10.57
N GLU A 69 -5.68 7.19 -11.77
CA GLU A 69 -6.57 7.55 -12.88
C GLU A 69 -8.02 7.22 -12.55
N HIS A 70 -8.27 6.07 -11.93
CA HIS A 70 -9.61 5.69 -11.48
C HIS A 70 -10.15 6.67 -10.44
N CYS A 71 -9.36 7.01 -9.44
CA CYS A 71 -9.76 7.98 -8.41
C CYS A 71 -10.08 9.35 -9.02
N ARG A 72 -9.28 9.80 -9.97
CA ARG A 72 -9.55 11.06 -10.69
C ARG A 72 -10.86 11.01 -11.47
N SER A 73 -11.15 9.88 -12.12
CA SER A 73 -12.40 9.70 -12.87
C SER A 73 -13.63 9.73 -11.96
N LYS A 74 -13.48 9.34 -10.71
CA LYS A 74 -14.54 9.35 -9.69
C LYS A 74 -14.54 10.60 -8.84
N LYS A 75 -13.70 11.58 -9.15
CA LYS A 75 -13.53 12.82 -8.38
C LYS A 75 -13.15 12.57 -6.92
N ILE A 76 -12.40 11.52 -6.67
CA ILE A 76 -11.77 11.25 -5.39
C ILE A 76 -10.51 12.10 -5.30
N LEU A 77 -10.36 12.78 -4.20
CA LEU A 77 -9.26 13.72 -3.99
C LEU A 77 -7.89 13.03 -4.05
#